data_5ba2d4611d0d447aa3081efa39e739ed
#
_entry.id   5ba2d4611d0d447aa3081efa39e739ed
#
_cell.length_a   1.000
_cell.length_b   1.000
_cell.length_c   1.000
_cell.angle_alpha   90.00
_cell.angle_beta   90.00
_cell.angle_gamma   90.00
#
_symmetry.space_group_name_H-M   'P 1'
#
loop_
_entity.id
_entity.type
_entity.pdbx_description
1 polymer ?
#
loop_
_entity_poly.entity_id
_entity_poly.type
_entity_poly.pdbx_seq_one_letter_code
_entity_poly.pdbx_strand_id
1 'polypeptide(L)'
;MEVIQSFTIDHTHLKPGIYVSRVDKGFTTFDLRITEPNKEPAVAPAAIHSIEHLMATWFRNSRVKEDVVYVGPMGCLTGMYIIMKDNGSATEGRESGTYTVEDMRQLTIECLEWMLTQTEVPATRPEACGNYLLHDLPMCKWESARYLDRLQNDFHSEYTKLQITLDDGTVFADA
;
A
#
# COMPACT_ATOMS: atom_id res chain seq x y z
N MET A 1 -8.35 -12.52 24.19
CA MET A 1 -8.21 -11.34 23.32
C MET A 1 -8.26 -11.89 21.93
N GLU A 2 -9.14 -11.38 21.07
CA GLU A 2 -9.22 -11.85 19.69
C GLU A 2 -7.97 -11.45 18.90
N VAL A 3 -7.48 -12.35 18.04
CA VAL A 3 -6.33 -12.05 17.17
C VAL A 3 -6.84 -11.15 16.04
N ILE A 4 -6.19 -10.02 15.83
CA ILE A 4 -6.55 -9.10 14.75
C ILE A 4 -6.08 -9.66 13.41
N GLN A 5 -6.84 -9.42 12.34
CA GLN A 5 -6.62 -9.98 11.00
C GLN A 5 -5.20 -9.75 10.46
N SER A 6 -4.61 -8.58 10.70
CA SER A 6 -3.25 -8.29 10.25
C SER A 6 -2.17 -9.17 10.89
N PHE A 7 -2.46 -9.82 12.02
CA PHE A 7 -1.53 -10.74 12.70
C PHE A 7 -1.69 -12.21 12.26
N THR A 8 -2.65 -12.50 11.38
CA THR A 8 -2.86 -13.84 10.81
C THR A 8 -2.09 -14.06 9.51
N ILE A 9 -1.45 -13.02 8.98
CA ILE A 9 -0.65 -13.08 7.75
C ILE A 9 0.75 -13.59 8.08
N ASP A 10 1.23 -14.57 7.31
CA ASP A 10 2.62 -15.04 7.44
C ASP A 10 3.59 -14.06 6.76
N HIS A 11 4.17 -13.17 7.55
CA HIS A 11 5.14 -12.18 7.08
C HIS A 11 6.49 -12.78 6.66
N THR A 12 6.76 -14.06 6.92
CA THR A 12 7.99 -14.73 6.46
C THR A 12 7.88 -15.20 5.00
N HIS A 13 6.66 -15.27 4.47
CA HIS A 13 6.34 -15.64 3.09
C HIS A 13 5.72 -14.49 2.28
N LEU A 14 5.50 -13.33 2.90
CA LEU A 14 4.89 -12.18 2.26
C LEU A 14 5.89 -11.53 1.28
N LYS A 15 5.52 -11.50 0.01
CA LYS A 15 6.31 -10.88 -1.08
C LYS A 15 5.90 -9.42 -1.31
N PRO A 16 6.75 -8.59 -1.93
CA PRO A 16 6.31 -7.31 -2.47
C PRO A 16 5.18 -7.50 -3.48
N GLY A 17 4.16 -6.64 -3.40
CA GLY A 17 2.98 -6.78 -4.24
C GLY A 17 1.84 -5.89 -3.77
N ILE A 18 0.61 -6.22 -4.15
CA ILE A 18 -0.60 -5.53 -3.70
C ILE A 18 -1.63 -6.57 -3.25
N TYR A 19 -2.19 -6.37 -2.07
CA TYR A 19 -3.08 -7.31 -1.42
C TYR A 19 -4.34 -6.60 -0.92
N VAL A 20 -5.47 -7.31 -0.90
CA VAL A 20 -6.63 -6.87 -0.15
C VAL A 20 -6.38 -7.17 1.32
N SER A 21 -6.13 -6.14 2.11
CA SER A 21 -5.88 -6.29 3.54
C SER A 21 -7.17 -6.53 4.31
N ARG A 22 -8.20 -5.71 4.02
CA ARG A 22 -9.50 -5.80 4.69
C ARG A 22 -10.59 -5.17 3.83
N VAL A 23 -11.79 -5.75 3.91
CA VAL A 23 -13.01 -5.19 3.34
C VAL A 23 -13.95 -4.85 4.50
N ASP A 24 -14.26 -3.58 4.65
CA ASP A 24 -15.27 -3.05 5.57
C ASP A 24 -16.48 -2.55 4.78
N LYS A 25 -17.60 -2.26 5.44
CA LYS A 25 -18.83 -1.81 4.76
C LYS A 25 -18.60 -0.60 3.85
N GLY A 26 -18.47 -0.84 2.55
CA GLY A 26 -18.27 0.18 1.54
C GLY A 26 -16.84 0.72 1.42
N PHE A 27 -15.84 0.05 2.01
CA PHE A 27 -14.44 0.43 1.94
C PHE A 27 -13.53 -0.79 1.79
N THR A 28 -12.53 -0.69 0.92
CA THR A 28 -11.48 -1.70 0.76
C THR A 28 -10.13 -1.11 1.13
N THR A 29 -9.42 -1.76 2.04
CA THR A 29 -8.05 -1.42 2.41
C THR A 29 -7.08 -2.28 1.62
N PHE A 30 -6.19 -1.64 0.87
CA PHE A 30 -5.12 -2.30 0.12
C PHE A 30 -3.79 -2.15 0.84
N ASP A 31 -3.06 -3.26 0.93
CA ASP A 31 -1.67 -3.34 1.37
C ASP A 31 -0.78 -3.26 0.12
N LEU A 32 -0.05 -2.15 -0.02
CA LEU A 32 0.96 -1.95 -1.05
C LEU A 32 2.31 -2.31 -0.46
N ARG A 33 2.70 -3.58 -0.58
CA ARG A 33 3.93 -4.09 0.02
C ARG A 33 5.14 -3.79 -0.85
N ILE A 34 5.99 -2.86 -0.41
CA ILE A 34 7.15 -2.36 -1.16
C ILE A 34 8.37 -3.27 -0.99
N THR A 35 8.63 -3.71 0.24
CA THR A 35 9.78 -4.56 0.58
C THR A 35 9.34 -5.91 1.11
N GLU A 36 10.17 -6.96 0.94
CA GLU A 36 9.93 -8.27 1.53
C GLU A 36 10.19 -8.22 3.04
N PRO A 37 9.13 -8.37 3.90
CA PRO A 37 9.28 -8.24 5.34
C PRO A 37 10.30 -9.23 5.91
N ASN A 38 11.11 -8.77 6.87
CA ASN A 38 12.12 -9.55 7.59
C ASN A 38 13.27 -10.13 6.73
N LYS A 39 13.25 -9.91 5.41
CA LYS A 39 14.31 -10.37 4.49
C LYS A 39 15.03 -9.21 3.81
N GLU A 40 14.33 -8.13 3.56
CA GLU A 40 14.91 -6.89 3.03
C GLU A 40 14.91 -5.80 4.10
N PRO A 41 15.80 -4.80 4.00
CA PRO A 41 15.69 -3.60 4.82
C PRO A 41 14.32 -2.94 4.63
N ALA A 42 13.72 -2.47 5.73
CA ALA A 42 12.55 -1.61 5.65
C ALA A 42 12.91 -0.30 4.93
N VAL A 43 11.92 0.32 4.30
CA VAL A 43 12.10 1.63 3.64
C VAL A 43 12.51 2.66 4.69
N ALA A 44 13.56 3.42 4.41
CA ALA A 44 14.04 4.45 5.33
C ALA A 44 12.92 5.47 5.66
N PRO A 45 12.80 5.93 6.92
CA PRO A 45 11.71 6.84 7.34
C PRO A 45 11.56 8.10 6.46
N ALA A 46 12.65 8.72 6.04
CA ALA A 46 12.62 9.89 5.17
C ALA A 46 12.13 9.54 3.73
N ALA A 47 12.47 8.36 3.24
CA ALA A 47 12.04 7.89 1.93
C ALA A 47 10.54 7.54 1.92
N ILE A 48 10.05 6.79 2.92
CA ILE A 48 8.64 6.41 2.98
C ILE A 48 7.73 7.63 3.25
N HIS A 49 8.18 8.62 4.01
CA HIS A 49 7.49 9.89 4.19
C HIS A 49 7.39 10.67 2.87
N SER A 50 8.46 10.64 2.05
CA SER A 50 8.43 11.23 0.71
C SER A 50 7.48 10.46 -0.24
N ILE A 51 7.46 9.12 -0.15
CA ILE A 51 6.52 8.27 -0.88
C ILE A 51 5.07 8.63 -0.48
N GLU A 52 4.79 8.80 0.82
CA GLU A 52 3.48 9.19 1.31
C GLU A 52 2.99 10.49 0.67
N HIS A 53 3.80 11.56 0.73
CA HIS A 53 3.44 12.86 0.17
C HIS A 53 3.18 12.81 -1.34
N LEU A 54 4.06 12.15 -2.09
CA LEU A 54 3.91 12.01 -3.55
C LEU A 54 2.71 11.13 -3.91
N MET A 55 2.59 9.97 -3.29
CA MET A 55 1.50 9.03 -3.56
C MET A 55 0.13 9.63 -3.19
N ALA A 56 0.00 10.26 -2.00
CA ALA A 56 -1.23 10.92 -1.59
C ALA A 56 -1.58 12.08 -2.54
N THR A 57 -0.59 12.84 -3.01
CA THR A 57 -0.82 13.91 -3.98
C THR A 57 -1.35 13.35 -5.30
N TRP A 58 -0.72 12.30 -5.83
CA TRP A 58 -1.16 11.70 -7.09
C TRP A 58 -2.57 11.12 -6.98
N PHE A 59 -2.82 10.26 -5.99
CA PHE A 59 -4.13 9.62 -5.83
C PHE A 59 -5.27 10.62 -5.67
N ARG A 60 -5.06 11.68 -4.86
CA ARG A 60 -6.05 12.74 -4.63
C ARG A 60 -6.23 13.72 -5.78
N ASN A 61 -5.42 13.63 -6.84
CA ASN A 61 -5.56 14.39 -8.08
C ASN A 61 -5.85 13.50 -9.30
N SER A 62 -5.93 12.18 -9.11
CA SER A 62 -6.19 11.20 -10.17
C SER A 62 -7.68 11.10 -10.53
N ARG A 63 -7.97 10.25 -11.53
CA ARG A 63 -9.35 9.92 -11.92
C ARG A 63 -10.19 9.26 -10.82
N VAL A 64 -9.56 8.75 -9.77
CA VAL A 64 -10.22 8.07 -8.64
C VAL A 64 -10.26 8.90 -7.36
N LYS A 65 -9.94 10.18 -7.43
CA LYS A 65 -9.77 11.09 -6.28
C LYS A 65 -10.94 11.10 -5.29
N GLU A 66 -12.18 10.96 -5.78
CA GLU A 66 -13.40 10.98 -4.96
C GLU A 66 -13.57 9.70 -4.12
N ASP A 67 -12.84 8.64 -4.47
CA ASP A 67 -12.89 7.35 -3.79
C ASP A 67 -11.71 7.13 -2.84
N VAL A 68 -10.71 7.99 -2.88
CA VAL A 68 -9.52 7.90 -2.02
C VAL A 68 -9.85 8.40 -0.62
N VAL A 69 -9.91 7.48 0.33
CA VAL A 69 -10.17 7.79 1.75
C VAL A 69 -8.88 8.09 2.50
N TYR A 70 -7.88 7.23 2.31
CA TYR A 70 -6.61 7.34 3.03
C TYR A 70 -5.45 6.80 2.20
N VAL A 71 -4.30 7.44 2.34
CA VAL A 71 -3.00 6.97 1.86
C VAL A 71 -2.00 7.23 2.98
N GLY A 72 -1.28 6.21 3.43
CA GLY A 72 -0.29 6.39 4.49
C GLY A 72 0.60 5.16 4.71
N PRO A 73 1.77 5.34 5.35
CA PRO A 73 2.73 4.28 5.56
C PRO A 73 2.28 3.28 6.62
N MET A 74 2.76 2.05 6.49
CA MET A 74 2.67 1.05 7.55
C MET A 74 3.68 1.37 8.66
N GLY A 75 3.31 1.14 9.91
CA GLY A 75 4.20 1.32 11.06
C GLY A 75 5.49 0.47 11.01
N CYS A 76 5.48 -0.65 10.28
CA CYS A 76 6.65 -1.49 10.04
C CYS A 76 7.57 -0.97 8.91
N LEU A 77 7.20 0.10 8.20
CA LEU A 77 7.95 0.73 7.12
C LEU A 77 8.24 -0.19 5.92
N THR A 78 7.45 -1.24 5.72
CA THR A 78 7.63 -2.17 4.59
C THR A 78 6.65 -1.94 3.46
N GLY A 79 5.75 -0.97 3.58
CA GLY A 79 4.75 -0.63 2.57
C GLY A 79 3.83 0.50 2.97
N MET A 80 2.79 0.67 2.15
CA MET A 80 1.76 1.70 2.30
C MET A 80 0.39 1.06 2.41
N TYR A 81 -0.54 1.71 3.10
CA TYR A 81 -1.97 1.42 3.00
C TYR A 81 -2.67 2.45 2.14
N ILE A 82 -3.58 1.98 1.28
CA ILE A 82 -4.56 2.81 0.60
C ILE A 82 -5.94 2.29 0.93
N ILE A 83 -6.82 3.18 1.41
CA ILE A 83 -8.22 2.87 1.64
C ILE A 83 -9.04 3.51 0.54
N MET A 84 -9.79 2.69 -0.18
CA MET A 84 -10.67 3.09 -1.26
C MET A 84 -12.14 2.91 -0.87
N LYS A 85 -12.96 3.86 -1.23
CA LYS A 85 -14.42 3.76 -1.10
C LYS A 85 -14.97 2.92 -2.26
N ASP A 86 -15.80 1.92 -1.93
CA ASP A 86 -16.49 1.09 -2.92
C ASP A 86 -17.75 1.83 -3.40
N ASN A 87 -17.69 2.51 -4.53
CA ASN A 87 -18.82 3.32 -5.02
C ASN A 87 -19.25 3.05 -6.47
N GLY A 88 -18.70 2.04 -7.10
CA GLY A 88 -19.10 1.58 -8.42
C GLY A 88 -18.56 2.36 -9.60
N SER A 89 -17.84 3.47 -9.37
CA SER A 89 -17.41 4.36 -10.47
C SER A 89 -15.98 4.10 -10.96
N ALA A 90 -15.31 3.08 -10.45
CA ALA A 90 -13.88 2.90 -10.63
C ALA A 90 -13.44 2.63 -12.07
N THR A 91 -14.30 1.99 -12.88
CA THR A 91 -14.01 1.68 -14.28
C THR A 91 -15.29 1.61 -15.08
N GLU A 92 -15.33 2.22 -16.27
CA GLU A 92 -16.41 2.01 -17.23
C GLU A 92 -16.60 0.51 -17.50
N GLY A 93 -17.83 0.00 -17.31
CA GLY A 93 -18.19 -1.39 -17.60
C GLY A 93 -18.17 -2.36 -16.41
N ARG A 94 -18.00 -1.92 -15.16
CA ARG A 94 -18.10 -2.78 -13.97
C ARG A 94 -19.50 -2.79 -13.38
N GLU A 95 -20.00 -4.02 -13.12
CA GLU A 95 -21.28 -4.24 -12.42
C GLU A 95 -21.15 -4.11 -10.88
N SER A 96 -19.94 -4.15 -10.31
CA SER A 96 -19.70 -4.01 -8.87
C SER A 96 -18.75 -2.86 -8.56
N GLY A 97 -19.09 -2.09 -7.54
CA GLY A 97 -18.41 -0.90 -7.11
C GLY A 97 -17.09 -1.08 -6.35
N THR A 98 -16.53 -2.28 -6.33
CA THR A 98 -15.34 -2.61 -5.55
C THR A 98 -14.08 -2.55 -6.42
N TYR A 99 -13.05 -1.84 -5.96
CA TYR A 99 -11.73 -1.87 -6.58
C TYR A 99 -11.12 -3.26 -6.43
N THR A 100 -10.56 -3.79 -7.52
CA THR A 100 -9.81 -5.04 -7.49
C THR A 100 -8.32 -4.78 -7.26
N VAL A 101 -7.58 -5.84 -6.94
CA VAL A 101 -6.12 -5.79 -6.88
C VAL A 101 -5.51 -5.34 -8.21
N GLU A 102 -6.06 -5.77 -9.34
CA GLU A 102 -5.56 -5.36 -10.67
C GLU A 102 -5.81 -3.87 -10.94
N ASP A 103 -6.94 -3.31 -10.50
CA ASP A 103 -7.16 -1.86 -10.59
C ASP A 103 -6.13 -1.09 -9.78
N MET A 104 -5.88 -1.55 -8.54
CA MET A 104 -4.91 -0.93 -7.67
C MET A 104 -3.49 -1.09 -8.19
N ARG A 105 -3.18 -2.23 -8.83
CA ARG A 105 -1.91 -2.44 -9.52
C ARG A 105 -1.70 -1.41 -10.62
N GLN A 106 -2.68 -1.25 -11.51
CA GLN A 106 -2.60 -0.29 -12.61
C GLN A 106 -2.48 1.16 -12.09
N LEU A 107 -3.31 1.56 -11.13
CA LEU A 107 -3.24 2.88 -10.50
C LEU A 107 -1.89 3.13 -9.81
N THR A 108 -1.36 2.13 -9.14
CA THR A 108 -0.06 2.24 -8.45
C THR A 108 1.09 2.35 -9.45
N ILE A 109 1.08 1.59 -10.54
CA ILE A 109 2.06 1.71 -11.63
C ILE A 109 2.05 3.15 -12.18
N GLU A 110 0.89 3.69 -12.55
CA GLU A 110 0.77 5.06 -13.06
C GLU A 110 1.28 6.10 -12.03
N CYS A 111 0.96 5.89 -10.75
CA CYS A 111 1.44 6.74 -9.66
C CYS A 111 2.97 6.71 -9.56
N LEU A 112 3.57 5.51 -9.54
CA LEU A 112 5.02 5.34 -9.42
C LEU A 112 5.76 5.94 -10.62
N GLU A 113 5.27 5.74 -11.84
CA GLU A 113 5.81 6.36 -13.05
C GLU A 113 5.79 7.88 -12.94
N TRP A 114 4.67 8.47 -12.47
CA TRP A 114 4.60 9.91 -12.21
C TRP A 114 5.58 10.34 -11.10
N MET A 115 5.69 9.61 -10.00
CA MET A 115 6.61 9.93 -8.90
C MET A 115 8.08 9.99 -9.38
N LEU A 116 8.47 9.13 -10.30
CA LEU A 116 9.82 9.12 -10.88
C LEU A 116 10.14 10.39 -11.68
N THR A 117 9.15 11.11 -12.18
CA THR A 117 9.35 12.38 -12.92
C THR A 117 9.49 13.59 -11.99
N GLN A 118 9.11 13.48 -10.72
CA GLN A 118 9.07 14.62 -9.80
C GLN A 118 10.48 15.10 -9.43
N THR A 119 10.64 16.42 -9.29
CA THR A 119 11.91 17.06 -8.88
C THR A 119 11.90 17.54 -7.45
N GLU A 120 10.74 17.53 -6.79
CA GLU A 120 10.54 17.93 -5.40
C GLU A 120 9.45 17.10 -4.74
N VAL A 121 9.43 17.05 -3.41
CA VAL A 121 8.35 16.46 -2.62
C VAL A 121 7.35 17.57 -2.29
N PRO A 122 6.05 17.41 -2.58
CA PRO A 122 5.05 18.44 -2.30
C PRO A 122 4.87 18.67 -0.79
N ALA A 123 4.48 19.89 -0.41
CA ALA A 123 4.14 20.29 0.97
C ALA A 123 5.29 20.15 1.99
N THR A 124 6.54 20.24 1.60
CA THR A 124 7.73 20.18 2.46
C THR A 124 8.01 21.51 3.16
N ARG A 125 7.05 22.01 3.91
CA ARG A 125 7.13 23.27 4.66
C ARG A 125 6.43 23.14 6.01
N PRO A 126 6.84 23.91 7.04
CA PRO A 126 6.35 23.71 8.41
C PRO A 126 4.83 23.90 8.59
N GLU A 127 4.19 24.72 7.75
CA GLU A 127 2.74 24.95 7.80
C GLU A 127 1.94 23.76 7.22
N ALA A 128 2.57 22.92 6.40
CA ALA A 128 1.88 21.87 5.65
C ALA A 128 2.24 20.45 6.10
N CYS A 129 3.38 20.27 6.79
CA CYS A 129 3.86 18.97 7.23
C CYS A 129 4.42 19.03 8.64
N GLY A 130 4.00 18.10 9.49
CA GLY A 130 4.46 18.02 10.90
C GLY A 130 5.93 17.66 11.06
N ASN A 131 6.58 17.16 10.01
CA ASN A 131 8.01 16.86 9.98
C ASN A 131 8.63 17.14 8.61
N TYR A 132 8.51 18.37 8.15
CA TYR A 132 8.85 18.81 6.80
C TYR A 132 10.34 18.65 6.41
N LEU A 133 11.23 18.44 7.39
CA LEU A 133 12.66 18.19 7.15
C LEU A 133 12.98 16.70 6.94
N LEU A 134 12.06 15.80 7.25
CA LEU A 134 12.25 14.35 7.14
C LEU A 134 11.81 13.87 5.74
N HIS A 135 12.55 14.25 4.70
CA HIS A 135 12.29 13.80 3.33
C HIS A 135 13.57 13.39 2.63
N ASP A 136 13.49 12.38 1.76
CA ASP A 136 14.58 11.89 0.91
C ASP A 136 14.01 11.50 -0.46
N LEU A 137 13.99 12.48 -1.39
CA LEU A 137 13.49 12.24 -2.74
C LEU A 137 14.35 11.26 -3.56
N PRO A 138 15.71 11.33 -3.51
CA PRO A 138 16.54 10.33 -4.20
C PRO A 138 16.23 8.89 -3.77
N MET A 139 16.16 8.62 -2.47
CA MET A 139 15.83 7.28 -1.95
C MET A 139 14.38 6.91 -2.24
N CYS A 140 13.44 7.86 -2.13
CA CYS A 140 12.05 7.66 -2.54
C CYS A 140 11.96 7.18 -4.01
N LYS A 141 12.68 7.82 -4.92
CA LYS A 141 12.72 7.41 -6.33
C LYS A 141 13.34 6.04 -6.53
N TRP A 142 14.40 5.72 -5.81
CA TRP A 142 15.02 4.39 -5.88
C TRP A 142 14.05 3.28 -5.42
N GLU A 143 13.36 3.47 -4.29
CA GLU A 143 12.35 2.53 -3.81
C GLU A 143 11.15 2.44 -4.76
N SER A 144 10.72 3.58 -5.32
CA SER A 144 9.62 3.64 -6.28
C SER A 144 9.95 2.89 -7.57
N ALA A 145 11.16 3.04 -8.11
CA ALA A 145 11.61 2.34 -9.31
C ALA A 145 11.69 0.82 -9.07
N ARG A 146 12.19 0.41 -7.91
CA ARG A 146 12.28 -0.99 -7.50
C ARG A 146 10.89 -1.62 -7.32
N TYR A 147 9.96 -0.90 -6.71
CA TYR A 147 8.59 -1.37 -6.53
C TYR A 147 7.83 -1.42 -7.86
N LEU A 148 8.04 -0.43 -8.74
CA LEU A 148 7.48 -0.43 -10.09
C LEU A 148 7.90 -1.68 -10.89
N ASP A 149 9.19 -2.02 -10.88
CA ASP A 149 9.70 -3.23 -11.53
C ASP A 149 9.02 -4.50 -10.98
N ARG A 150 8.83 -4.60 -9.67
CA ARG A 150 8.14 -5.73 -9.03
C ARG A 150 6.67 -5.83 -9.45
N LEU A 151 5.96 -4.72 -9.48
CA LEU A 151 4.57 -4.69 -9.94
C LEU A 151 4.42 -5.08 -11.41
N GLN A 152 5.41 -4.78 -12.24
CA GLN A 152 5.39 -5.10 -13.66
C GLN A 152 5.84 -6.54 -13.96
N ASN A 153 6.85 -7.05 -13.27
CA ASN A 153 7.57 -8.27 -13.66
C ASN A 153 7.49 -9.43 -12.64
N ASP A 154 7.14 -9.16 -11.37
CA ASP A 154 7.06 -10.16 -10.29
C ASP A 154 5.92 -9.84 -9.33
N PHE A 155 4.70 -9.81 -9.84
CA PHE A 155 3.52 -9.34 -9.10
C PHE A 155 2.91 -10.43 -8.22
N HIS A 156 2.71 -10.11 -6.94
CA HIS A 156 2.05 -10.96 -5.95
C HIS A 156 0.81 -10.26 -5.37
N SER A 157 -0.24 -11.04 -5.10
CA SER A 157 -1.53 -10.51 -4.62
C SER A 157 -2.27 -11.39 -3.62
N GLU A 158 -1.73 -12.56 -3.28
CA GLU A 158 -2.36 -13.50 -2.37
C GLU A 158 -1.53 -13.66 -1.10
N TYR A 159 -2.16 -13.47 0.07
CA TYR A 159 -1.52 -13.70 1.35
C TYR A 159 -1.34 -15.19 1.63
N THR A 160 -0.18 -15.54 2.19
CA THR A 160 -0.03 -16.79 2.93
C THR A 160 -0.49 -16.54 4.37
N LYS A 161 -1.48 -17.29 4.83
CA LYS A 161 -2.01 -17.17 6.19
C LYS A 161 -1.24 -18.06 7.16
N LEU A 162 -1.04 -17.57 8.39
CA LEU A 162 -0.50 -18.36 9.48
C LEU A 162 -1.52 -19.42 9.91
N GLN A 163 -1.06 -20.64 10.11
CA GLN A 163 -1.80 -21.62 10.90
C GLN A 163 -1.51 -21.35 12.39
N ILE A 164 -2.44 -20.73 13.07
CA ILE A 164 -2.34 -20.45 14.51
C ILE A 164 -2.99 -21.60 15.26
N THR A 165 -2.19 -22.38 16.00
CA THR A 165 -2.70 -23.38 16.93
C THR A 165 -2.84 -22.72 18.30
N LEU A 166 -4.07 -22.70 18.84
CA LEU A 166 -4.32 -22.22 20.21
C LEU A 166 -3.85 -23.24 21.24
N ASP A 167 -3.71 -22.81 22.51
CA ASP A 167 -3.31 -23.63 23.65
C ASP A 167 -4.24 -24.84 23.89
N ASP A 168 -5.46 -24.81 23.41
CA ASP A 168 -6.45 -25.90 23.44
C ASP A 168 -6.34 -26.88 22.25
N GLY A 169 -5.38 -26.65 21.33
CA GLY A 169 -5.19 -27.47 20.13
C GLY A 169 -6.07 -27.06 18.93
N THR A 170 -6.89 -26.03 19.06
CA THR A 170 -7.72 -25.52 17.96
C THR A 170 -6.82 -24.83 16.92
N VAL A 171 -6.92 -25.23 15.65
CA VAL A 171 -6.20 -24.60 14.55
C VAL A 171 -7.14 -23.58 13.91
N PHE A 172 -6.79 -22.29 13.99
CA PHE A 172 -7.40 -21.26 13.16
C PHE A 172 -6.74 -21.25 11.78
N ALA A 173 -7.39 -21.88 10.83
CA ALA A 173 -7.18 -21.63 9.41
C ALA A 173 -8.42 -20.82 8.97
N ASP A 174 -8.31 -19.50 8.85
CA ASP A 174 -9.34 -18.74 8.17
C ASP A 174 -9.40 -19.17 6.71
N ALA A 175 -10.58 -19.62 6.31
CA ALA A 175 -10.92 -19.95 4.93
C ALA A 175 -11.03 -18.68 4.07
#